data_d7877fc7bd24743e1915f936fd37f71b
#
_entry.id   d7877fc7bd24743e1915f936fd37f71b
#
_cell.length_a   1.000
_cell.length_b   1.000
_cell.length_c   1.000
_cell.angle_alpha   90.00
_cell.angle_beta   90.00
_cell.angle_gamma   90.00
#
_symmetry.space_group_name_H-M   'P 1'
#
loop_
_entity.id
_entity.type
_entity.pdbx_description
1 polymer ?
#
loop_
_entity_poly.entity_id
_entity_poly.type
_entity_poly.pdbx_seq_one_letter_code
_entity_poly.pdbx_strand_id
1 'polypeptide(L)'
;HKGIVHGLSKICTIVMFVYFFLQVLTLIHGKHWDLLNTPMGYWYLTEMIGFVLLPMMLYFYSYRTQNIFLIKLAAIITMIGIIINRLNVTVIGFRWDAPNPYYPSWMEIVVTLTVLFIEIWIFRWIVRRLPVLRESPSWVKDQQLKT
;
A
#
# COMPACT_ATOMS: atom_id res chain seq x y z
N HIS A 1 10.94 16.46 -12.33
CA HIS A 1 10.05 15.62 -11.49
C HIS A 1 10.18 14.11 -11.74
N LYS A 2 10.61 13.66 -12.94
CA LYS A 2 10.77 12.22 -13.25
C LYS A 2 11.77 11.54 -12.30
N GLY A 3 12.93 12.15 -12.04
CA GLY A 3 13.96 11.60 -11.15
C GLY A 3 13.46 11.36 -9.71
N ILE A 4 12.63 12.26 -9.17
CA ILE A 4 12.05 12.12 -7.83
C ILE A 4 11.10 10.94 -7.78
N VAL A 5 10.26 10.77 -8.80
CA VAL A 5 9.29 9.67 -8.89
C VAL A 5 10.02 8.32 -8.96
N HIS A 6 11.12 8.24 -9.70
CA HIS A 6 11.93 7.02 -9.78
C HIS A 6 12.68 6.72 -8.47
N GLY A 7 13.22 7.75 -7.80
CA GLY A 7 13.79 7.59 -6.46
C GLY A 7 12.79 7.06 -5.45
N LEU A 8 11.57 7.61 -5.47
CA LEU A 8 10.48 7.16 -4.62
C LEU A 8 10.07 5.70 -4.92
N SER A 9 10.00 5.32 -6.20
CA SER A 9 9.72 3.95 -6.62
C SER A 9 10.74 2.94 -6.06
N LYS A 10 12.03 3.30 -6.02
CA LYS A 10 13.07 2.48 -5.39
C LYS A 10 12.83 2.29 -3.90
N ILE A 11 12.49 3.36 -3.19
CA ILE A 11 12.17 3.29 -1.75
C ILE A 11 10.94 2.43 -1.52
N CYS A 12 9.87 2.62 -2.30
CA CYS A 12 8.67 1.79 -2.24
C CYS A 12 8.97 0.30 -2.45
N THR A 13 9.84 -0.05 -3.40
CA THR A 13 10.28 -1.43 -3.62
C THR A 13 10.92 -2.03 -2.37
N ILE A 14 11.83 -1.30 -1.72
CA ILE A 14 12.52 -1.77 -0.50
C ILE A 14 11.52 -1.94 0.65
N VAL A 15 10.64 -0.97 0.87
CA VAL A 15 9.62 -1.03 1.93
C VAL A 15 8.67 -2.21 1.71
N MET A 16 8.20 -2.42 0.48
CA MET A 16 7.33 -3.55 0.13
C MET A 16 8.05 -4.89 0.29
N PHE A 17 9.35 -4.96 -0.02
CA PHE A 17 10.16 -6.15 0.22
C PHE A 17 10.27 -6.47 1.71
N VAL A 18 10.57 -5.49 2.56
CA VAL A 18 10.62 -5.66 4.01
C VAL A 18 9.26 -6.10 4.55
N TYR A 19 8.19 -5.48 4.09
CA TYR A 19 6.82 -5.85 4.49
C TYR A 19 6.50 -7.29 4.10
N PHE A 20 6.81 -7.71 2.87
CA PHE A 20 6.64 -9.10 2.41
C PHE A 20 7.42 -10.07 3.28
N PHE A 21 8.67 -9.75 3.59
CA PHE A 21 9.52 -10.59 4.44
C PHE A 21 8.94 -10.74 5.85
N LEU A 22 8.45 -9.67 6.45
CA LEU A 22 7.79 -9.70 7.75
C LEU A 22 6.51 -10.57 7.73
N GLN A 23 5.72 -10.50 6.67
CA GLN A 23 4.54 -11.35 6.48
C GLN A 23 4.92 -12.84 6.41
N VAL A 24 5.96 -13.17 5.66
CA VAL A 24 6.48 -14.55 5.58
C VAL A 24 7.01 -15.02 6.95
N LEU A 25 7.74 -14.17 7.67
CA LEU A 25 8.20 -14.49 9.03
C LEU A 25 7.03 -14.75 9.99
N THR A 26 5.99 -13.95 9.93
CA THR A 26 4.78 -14.14 10.74
C THR A 26 4.12 -15.49 10.44
N LEU A 27 4.05 -15.88 9.18
CA LEU A 27 3.51 -17.18 8.76
C LEU A 27 4.34 -18.34 9.31
N ILE A 28 5.68 -18.26 9.21
CA ILE A 28 6.61 -19.29 9.67
C ILE A 28 6.58 -19.40 11.21
N HIS A 29 6.64 -18.25 11.90
CA HIS A 29 6.66 -18.22 13.36
C HIS A 29 5.37 -18.72 13.98
N GLY A 30 4.23 -18.40 13.37
CA GLY A 30 2.91 -18.83 13.83
C GLY A 30 2.61 -20.31 13.62
N LYS A 31 3.45 -21.07 12.91
CA LYS A 31 3.22 -22.48 12.52
C LYS A 31 1.86 -22.72 11.86
N HIS A 32 1.33 -21.71 11.17
CA HIS A 32 -0.01 -21.74 10.57
C HIS A 32 -0.07 -22.45 9.20
N TRP A 33 0.85 -23.40 8.97
CA TRP A 33 0.91 -24.14 7.70
C TRP A 33 -0.38 -24.92 7.41
N ASP A 34 -0.98 -25.48 8.46
CA ASP A 34 -2.23 -26.25 8.33
C ASP A 34 -3.42 -25.37 7.90
N LEU A 35 -3.37 -24.08 8.25
CA LEU A 35 -4.41 -23.11 7.88
C LEU A 35 -4.33 -22.69 6.41
N LEU A 36 -3.19 -22.89 5.74
CA LEU A 36 -3.03 -22.56 4.31
C LEU A 36 -3.92 -23.40 3.41
N ASN A 37 -4.30 -24.62 3.82
CA ASN A 37 -5.22 -25.49 3.08
C ASN A 37 -6.70 -25.19 3.34
N THR A 38 -7.00 -24.11 4.04
CA THR A 38 -8.38 -23.65 4.27
C THR A 38 -8.78 -22.58 3.25
N PRO A 39 -10.08 -22.34 3.00
CA PRO A 39 -10.54 -21.25 2.16
C PRO A 39 -9.99 -19.87 2.60
N MET A 40 -9.81 -19.68 3.91
CA MET A 40 -9.18 -18.47 4.47
C MET A 40 -7.69 -18.38 4.16
N GLY A 41 -6.98 -19.51 4.15
CA GLY A 41 -5.56 -19.57 3.74
C GLY A 41 -5.36 -19.19 2.29
N TYR A 42 -6.22 -19.67 1.39
CA TYR A 42 -6.19 -19.27 -0.02
C TYR A 42 -6.48 -17.77 -0.20
N TRP A 43 -7.39 -17.20 0.59
CA TRP A 43 -7.64 -15.77 0.59
C TRP A 43 -6.41 -14.97 1.04
N TYR A 44 -5.77 -15.39 2.14
CA TYR A 44 -4.53 -14.79 2.63
C TYR A 44 -3.38 -14.88 1.59
N LEU A 45 -3.21 -16.03 0.94
CA LEU A 45 -2.23 -16.19 -0.13
C LEU A 45 -2.51 -15.28 -1.31
N THR A 46 -3.77 -15.16 -1.71
CA THR A 46 -4.19 -14.25 -2.81
C THR A 46 -3.85 -12.80 -2.45
N GLU A 47 -4.11 -12.40 -1.21
CA GLU A 47 -3.75 -11.06 -0.72
C GLU A 47 -2.23 -10.84 -0.73
N MET A 48 -1.47 -11.78 -0.19
CA MET A 48 -0.02 -11.67 -0.11
C MET A 48 0.64 -11.64 -1.48
N ILE A 49 0.21 -12.50 -2.40
CA ILE A 49 0.76 -12.57 -3.76
C ILE A 49 0.25 -11.42 -4.62
N GLY A 50 -1.06 -11.16 -4.61
CA GLY A 50 -1.70 -10.18 -5.50
C GLY A 50 -1.47 -8.73 -5.10
N PHE A 51 -1.44 -8.44 -3.79
CA PHE A 51 -1.41 -7.06 -3.30
C PHE A 51 -0.11 -6.66 -2.59
N VAL A 52 0.81 -7.61 -2.37
CA VAL A 52 2.13 -7.31 -1.82
C VAL A 52 3.22 -7.65 -2.84
N LEU A 53 3.30 -8.90 -3.30
CA LEU A 53 4.35 -9.35 -4.20
C LEU A 53 4.23 -8.71 -5.58
N LEU A 54 3.04 -8.68 -6.16
CA LEU A 54 2.80 -8.12 -7.50
C LEU A 54 3.15 -6.63 -7.59
N PRO A 55 2.67 -5.73 -6.70
CA PRO A 55 3.07 -4.32 -6.76
C PRO A 55 4.56 -4.13 -6.46
N MET A 56 5.17 -4.95 -5.61
CA MET A 56 6.61 -4.94 -5.38
C MET A 56 7.38 -5.20 -6.68
N MET A 57 6.98 -6.24 -7.44
CA MET A 57 7.59 -6.56 -8.74
C MET A 57 7.35 -5.44 -9.75
N LEU A 58 6.16 -4.84 -9.77
CA LEU A 58 5.84 -3.72 -10.65
C LEU A 58 6.70 -2.49 -10.35
N TYR A 59 6.91 -2.15 -9.07
CA TYR A 59 7.80 -1.05 -8.69
C TYR A 59 9.25 -1.33 -9.11
N PHE A 60 9.75 -2.54 -8.87
CA PHE A 60 11.08 -2.95 -9.29
C PHE A 60 11.26 -2.89 -10.79
N TYR A 61 10.32 -3.44 -11.55
CA TYR A 61 10.34 -3.41 -13.02
C TYR A 61 10.22 -1.98 -13.56
N SER A 62 9.35 -1.17 -12.97
CA SER A 62 9.18 0.22 -13.34
C SER A 62 10.42 1.07 -13.06
N TYR A 63 11.13 0.80 -11.98
CA TYR A 63 12.42 1.43 -11.71
C TYR A 63 13.44 1.11 -12.81
N ARG A 64 13.46 -0.13 -13.31
CA ARG A 64 14.34 -0.56 -14.41
C ARG A 64 13.96 0.08 -15.76
N THR A 65 12.69 0.07 -16.09
CA THR A 65 12.17 0.52 -17.41
C THR A 65 11.88 2.02 -17.46
N GLN A 66 12.01 2.75 -16.35
CA GLN A 66 11.72 4.19 -16.24
C GLN A 66 10.30 4.57 -16.68
N ASN A 67 9.34 3.64 -16.57
CA ASN A 67 7.97 3.81 -17.02
C ASN A 67 7.06 4.31 -15.89
N ILE A 68 6.64 5.58 -16.00
CA ILE A 68 5.77 6.24 -15.01
C ILE A 68 4.39 5.59 -14.92
N PHE A 69 3.89 5.02 -16.01
CA PHE A 69 2.58 4.34 -16.01
C PHE A 69 2.58 3.15 -15.05
N LEU A 70 3.65 2.34 -15.08
CA LEU A 70 3.80 1.20 -14.18
C LEU A 70 3.90 1.61 -12.70
N ILE A 71 4.54 2.75 -12.41
CA ILE A 71 4.59 3.30 -11.04
C ILE A 71 3.18 3.64 -10.56
N LYS A 72 2.39 4.32 -11.39
CA LYS A 72 1.00 4.67 -11.05
C LYS A 72 0.14 3.43 -10.84
N LEU A 73 0.28 2.43 -11.71
CA LEU A 73 -0.45 1.17 -11.60
C LEU A 73 -0.07 0.44 -10.30
N ALA A 74 1.22 0.33 -10.00
CA ALA A 74 1.70 -0.27 -8.76
C ALA A 74 1.15 0.46 -7.52
N ALA A 75 1.13 1.80 -7.54
CA ALA A 75 0.59 2.60 -6.46
C ALA A 75 -0.91 2.34 -6.23
N ILE A 76 -1.70 2.25 -7.29
CA ILE A 76 -3.14 1.95 -7.20
C ILE A 76 -3.35 0.56 -6.61
N ILE A 77 -2.62 -0.46 -7.10
CA ILE A 77 -2.73 -1.84 -6.57
C ILE A 77 -2.33 -1.89 -5.10
N THR A 78 -1.27 -1.18 -4.70
CA THR A 78 -0.85 -1.08 -3.30
C THR A 78 -1.93 -0.44 -2.43
N MET A 79 -2.56 0.64 -2.87
CA MET A 79 -3.65 1.29 -2.13
C MET A 79 -4.85 0.34 -1.95
N ILE A 80 -5.24 -0.36 -3.00
CA ILE A 80 -6.31 -1.37 -2.93
C ILE A 80 -5.92 -2.49 -1.94
N GLY A 81 -4.66 -2.94 -2.00
CA GLY A 81 -4.13 -3.95 -1.09
C GLY A 81 -4.19 -3.53 0.38
N ILE A 82 -3.84 -2.28 0.69
CA ILE A 82 -3.94 -1.74 2.04
C ILE A 82 -5.39 -1.73 2.53
N ILE A 83 -6.33 -1.33 1.68
CA ILE A 83 -7.77 -1.31 2.02
C ILE A 83 -8.26 -2.74 2.30
N ILE A 84 -7.92 -3.71 1.43
CA ILE A 84 -8.31 -5.11 1.61
C ILE A 84 -7.70 -5.68 2.88
N ASN A 85 -6.41 -5.41 3.16
CA ASN A 85 -5.75 -5.85 4.38
C ASN A 85 -6.43 -5.30 5.63
N ARG A 86 -6.82 -4.02 5.62
CA ARG A 86 -7.56 -3.42 6.74
C ARG A 86 -8.94 -4.05 6.91
N LEU A 87 -9.65 -4.33 5.83
CA LEU A 87 -10.93 -5.06 5.89
C LEU A 87 -10.74 -6.47 6.43
N ASN A 88 -9.69 -7.18 6.04
CA ASN A 88 -9.38 -8.51 6.54
C ASN A 88 -9.12 -8.51 8.04
N VAL A 89 -8.29 -7.60 8.54
CA VAL A 89 -8.03 -7.49 9.98
C VAL A 89 -9.30 -7.18 10.75
N THR A 90 -10.16 -6.31 10.24
CA THR A 90 -11.37 -5.85 10.95
C THR A 90 -12.51 -6.88 10.86
N VAL A 91 -12.73 -7.46 9.68
CA VAL A 91 -13.91 -8.34 9.44
C VAL A 91 -13.58 -9.80 9.70
N ILE A 92 -12.38 -10.26 9.32
CA ILE A 92 -11.99 -11.68 9.42
C ILE A 92 -11.33 -11.97 10.76
N GLY A 93 -10.45 -11.08 11.25
CA GLY A 93 -9.75 -11.25 12.51
C GLY A 93 -10.69 -11.32 13.71
N PHE A 94 -11.78 -10.55 13.72
CA PHE A 94 -12.81 -10.61 14.77
C PHE A 94 -13.82 -11.75 14.57
N ARG A 95 -13.77 -12.45 13.44
CA ARG A 95 -14.73 -13.50 13.11
C ARG A 95 -14.31 -14.90 13.53
N TRP A 96 -13.04 -15.10 13.85
CA TRP A 96 -12.49 -16.43 14.05
C TRP A 96 -13.12 -17.20 15.24
N ASP A 97 -13.54 -16.48 16.29
CA ASP A 97 -14.13 -17.07 17.50
C ASP A 97 -15.59 -16.65 17.78
N ALA A 98 -16.22 -15.89 16.92
CA ALA A 98 -17.57 -15.41 17.17
C ALA A 98 -18.61 -16.43 16.68
N PRO A 99 -19.53 -16.91 17.57
CA PRO A 99 -20.59 -17.85 17.20
C PRO A 99 -21.62 -17.27 16.22
N ASN A 100 -21.64 -15.96 16.03
CA ASN A 100 -22.49 -15.29 15.06
C ASN A 100 -21.65 -14.49 14.03
N PRO A 101 -21.93 -14.61 12.72
CA PRO A 101 -21.25 -13.84 11.70
C PRO A 101 -21.60 -12.36 11.87
N TYR A 102 -20.59 -11.56 12.26
CA TYR A 102 -20.71 -10.11 12.30
C TYR A 102 -20.60 -9.54 10.88
N TYR A 103 -21.64 -8.83 10.47
CA TYR A 103 -21.59 -8.01 9.26
C TYR A 103 -21.44 -6.54 9.68
N PRO A 104 -20.48 -5.79 9.10
CA PRO A 104 -20.34 -4.38 9.43
C PRO A 104 -21.66 -3.66 9.14
N SER A 105 -22.13 -2.90 10.12
CA SER A 105 -23.36 -2.13 9.97
C SER A 105 -23.12 -1.01 8.95
N TRP A 106 -24.20 -0.57 8.30
CA TRP A 106 -24.12 0.56 7.37
C TRP A 106 -23.49 1.80 8.01
N MET A 107 -23.72 2.03 9.30
CA MET A 107 -23.13 3.13 10.06
C MET A 107 -21.59 3.04 10.12
N GLU A 108 -21.03 1.85 10.33
CA GLU A 108 -19.58 1.66 10.39
C GLU A 108 -18.91 1.92 9.05
N ILE A 109 -19.56 1.51 7.95
CA ILE A 109 -19.10 1.80 6.59
C ILE A 109 -19.08 3.31 6.35
N VAL A 110 -20.15 4.01 6.73
CA VAL A 110 -20.25 5.47 6.57
C VAL A 110 -19.20 6.19 7.40
N VAL A 111 -18.97 5.79 8.66
CA VAL A 111 -17.92 6.37 9.51
C VAL A 111 -16.54 6.17 8.90
N THR A 112 -16.23 4.96 8.42
CA THR A 112 -14.94 4.66 7.77
C THR A 112 -14.72 5.50 6.52
N LEU A 113 -15.74 5.63 5.66
CA LEU A 113 -15.67 6.48 4.48
C LEU A 113 -15.51 7.96 4.83
N THR A 114 -16.18 8.42 5.88
CA THR A 114 -16.06 9.81 6.36
C THR A 114 -14.63 10.11 6.80
N VAL A 115 -13.99 9.21 7.56
CA VAL A 115 -12.60 9.37 7.99
C VAL A 115 -11.67 9.43 6.78
N LEU A 116 -11.84 8.54 5.79
CA LEU A 116 -11.04 8.54 4.56
C LEU A 116 -11.21 9.87 3.78
N PHE A 117 -12.42 10.38 3.67
CA PHE A 117 -12.65 11.67 3.00
C PHE A 117 -12.01 12.84 3.74
N ILE A 118 -12.04 12.84 5.07
CA ILE A 118 -11.38 13.84 5.91
C ILE A 118 -9.86 13.79 5.71
N GLU A 119 -9.25 12.59 5.69
CA GLU A 119 -7.81 12.42 5.44
C GLU A 119 -7.40 12.94 4.06
N ILE A 120 -8.14 12.59 3.02
CA ILE A 120 -7.92 13.09 1.65
C ILE A 120 -8.06 14.62 1.60
N TRP A 121 -9.07 15.17 2.29
CA TRP A 121 -9.29 16.61 2.34
C TRP A 121 -8.16 17.35 3.04
N ILE A 122 -7.71 16.85 4.21
CA ILE A 122 -6.57 17.40 4.96
C ILE A 122 -5.30 17.34 4.12
N PHE A 123 -5.01 16.17 3.49
CA PHE A 123 -3.86 16.02 2.60
C PHE A 123 -3.88 17.04 1.47
N ARG A 124 -5.01 17.17 0.79
CA ARG A 124 -5.20 18.15 -0.28
C ARG A 124 -5.04 19.59 0.20
N TRP A 125 -5.52 19.91 1.41
CA TRP A 125 -5.37 21.21 2.04
C TRP A 125 -3.89 21.52 2.32
N ILE A 126 -3.17 20.58 2.91
CA ILE A 126 -1.71 20.69 3.19
C ILE A 126 -0.93 20.92 1.88
N VAL A 127 -1.15 20.08 0.86
CA VAL A 127 -0.45 20.17 -0.43
C VAL A 127 -0.71 21.52 -1.13
N ARG A 128 -1.89 22.08 -0.95
CA ARG A 128 -2.23 23.41 -1.53
C ARG A 128 -1.61 24.57 -0.75
N ARG A 129 -1.44 24.43 0.55
CA ARG A 129 -0.89 25.47 1.43
C ARG A 129 0.62 25.49 1.45
N LEU A 130 1.25 24.33 1.45
CA LEU A 130 2.69 24.21 1.43
C LEU A 130 3.21 24.31 -0.02
N PRO A 131 4.26 25.09 -0.31
CA PRO A 131 4.83 25.23 -1.65
C PRO A 131 5.64 24.00 -2.09
N VAL A 132 5.27 22.81 -1.57
CA VAL A 132 5.97 21.54 -1.82
C VAL A 132 6.03 21.16 -3.31
N LEU A 133 5.07 21.65 -4.10
CA LEU A 133 4.98 21.36 -5.54
C LEU A 133 5.30 22.56 -6.44
N ARG A 134 5.48 23.77 -5.87
CA ARG A 134 5.62 25.00 -6.65
C ARG A 134 7.04 25.47 -6.86
N GLU A 135 7.96 25.14 -5.98
CA GLU A 135 9.37 25.56 -6.11
C GLU A 135 10.30 24.37 -5.99
N SER A 136 11.17 24.21 -7.00
CA SER A 136 12.30 23.31 -6.87
C SER A 136 13.27 23.90 -5.84
N PRO A 137 13.80 23.10 -4.89
CA PRO A 137 14.81 23.57 -3.94
C PRO A 137 15.98 24.24 -4.65
N SER A 138 16.57 25.27 -4.05
CA SER A 138 17.65 26.06 -4.64
C SER A 138 18.82 25.22 -5.12
N TRP A 139 19.17 24.15 -4.41
CA TRP A 139 20.24 23.23 -4.79
C TRP A 139 19.96 22.46 -6.10
N VAL A 140 18.70 22.28 -6.52
CA VAL A 140 18.36 21.68 -7.81
C VAL A 140 18.56 22.68 -8.95
N LYS A 141 18.32 23.98 -8.71
CA LYS A 141 18.58 25.04 -9.69
C LYS A 141 20.08 25.20 -9.95
N ASP A 142 20.89 25.09 -8.90
CA ASP A 142 22.33 25.20 -8.99
C ASP A 142 22.98 24.03 -9.76
N GLN A 143 22.38 22.84 -9.74
CA GLN A 143 22.86 21.71 -10.56
C GLN A 143 22.52 21.84 -12.03
N GLN A 144 21.38 22.46 -12.36
CA GLN A 144 20.97 22.69 -13.75
C GLN A 144 21.76 23.80 -14.44
N LEU A 145 22.36 24.71 -13.67
CA LEU A 145 23.23 25.77 -14.20
C LEU A 145 24.67 25.32 -14.42
N LYS A 146 25.07 24.14 -13.93
CA LYS A 146 26.43 23.57 -14.06
C LYS A 146 26.54 22.50 -15.16
N THR A 147 25.45 22.16 -15.83
CA THR A 147 25.41 21.28 -17.01
C THR A 147 25.07 22.07 -18.25
#